data_1031169605f42e3ec2df277678701cc7
#
_entry.id   1031169605f42e3ec2df277678701cc7
#
_cell.length_a   1.000
_cell.length_b   1.000
_cell.length_c   1.000
_cell.angle_alpha   90.00
_cell.angle_beta   90.00
_cell.angle_gamma   90.00
#
_symmetry.space_group_name_H-M   'P 1'
#
loop_
_entity.id
_entity.type
_entity.pdbx_description
1 polymer ?
#
loop_
_entity_poly.entity_id
_entity_poly.type
_entity_poly.pdbx_seq_one_letter_code
_entity_poly.pdbx_strand_id
1 'polypeptide(L)'
;MLSNKGWLLGGEASGHIICKDLVSTGDGTIASLKVISSLLLLEKKASEVLMNFSKIPQINMAVTVKNKDIINDKELKSLLSEIESDLTVGRVLVRPSGTESKIRIMIEASEEKVAKKFANDIKKIIESKS
;
A
#
# COMPACT_ATOMS: atom_id res chain seq x y z
N MET A 1 8.04 -2.28 12.66
CA MET A 1 8.13 -3.37 11.67
C MET A 1 9.56 -3.67 11.26
N LEU A 2 10.34 -2.72 10.72
CA LEU A 2 11.75 -2.94 10.32
C LEU A 2 12.63 -3.50 11.45
N SER A 3 12.52 -2.92 12.65
CA SER A 3 13.33 -3.34 13.82
C SER A 3 13.09 -4.79 14.23
N ASN A 4 11.83 -5.24 14.21
CA ASN A 4 11.45 -6.59 14.63
C ASN A 4 11.87 -7.67 13.62
N LYS A 5 12.13 -7.30 12.36
CA LYS A 5 12.50 -8.22 11.29
C LYS A 5 13.98 -8.14 10.89
N GLY A 6 14.75 -7.24 11.53
CA GLY A 6 16.15 -7.03 11.19
C GLY A 6 16.40 -6.41 9.80
N TRP A 7 15.38 -5.83 9.18
CA TRP A 7 15.51 -5.24 7.85
C TRP A 7 16.24 -3.90 7.92
N LEU A 8 17.15 -3.67 6.97
CA LEU A 8 17.98 -2.48 6.89
C LEU A 8 17.38 -1.39 6.00
N LEU A 9 16.48 -1.74 5.08
CA LEU A 9 15.85 -0.82 4.15
C LEU A 9 14.33 -0.83 4.33
N GLY A 10 13.73 0.34 4.35
CA GLY A 10 12.29 0.52 4.37
C GLY A 10 11.85 1.70 3.52
N GLY A 11 10.62 1.65 3.03
CA GLY A 11 10.04 2.73 2.24
C GLY A 11 8.53 2.83 2.46
N GLU A 12 8.00 4.01 2.21
CA GLU A 12 6.58 4.33 2.26
C GLU A 12 6.11 4.92 0.93
N ALA A 13 4.83 4.81 0.64
CA ALA A 13 4.22 5.41 -0.56
C ALA A 13 4.32 6.95 -0.56
N SER A 14 4.52 7.57 0.61
CA SER A 14 4.80 9.00 0.79
C SER A 14 6.19 9.43 0.30
N GLY A 15 7.05 8.49 -0.11
CA GLY A 15 8.41 8.76 -0.58
C GLY A 15 9.48 8.77 0.52
N HIS A 16 9.12 8.48 1.77
CA HIS A 16 10.11 8.33 2.83
C HIS A 16 10.88 7.02 2.66
N ILE A 17 12.21 7.12 2.68
CA ILE A 17 13.12 5.97 2.62
C ILE A 17 13.94 5.97 3.92
N ILE A 18 14.01 4.80 4.56
CA ILE A 18 14.77 4.57 5.79
C ILE A 18 15.94 3.65 5.44
N CYS A 19 17.17 4.14 5.64
CA CYS A 19 18.40 3.34 5.55
C CYS A 19 18.88 3.07 6.98
N LYS A 20 18.37 2.02 7.60
CA LYS A 20 18.52 1.75 9.03
C LYS A 20 19.96 1.45 9.46
N ASP A 21 20.82 1.06 8.54
CA ASP A 21 22.26 0.92 8.73
C ASP A 21 22.96 2.27 9.00
N LEU A 22 22.33 3.40 8.64
CA LEU A 22 22.88 4.74 8.80
C LEU A 22 22.06 5.59 9.77
N VAL A 23 20.72 5.52 9.66
CA VAL A 23 19.81 6.34 10.45
C VAL A 23 18.49 5.61 10.70
N SER A 24 17.88 5.82 11.88
CA SER A 24 16.66 5.12 12.29
C SER A 24 15.36 5.74 11.76
N THR A 25 15.45 6.91 11.13
CA THR A 25 14.32 7.68 10.59
C THR A 25 14.46 7.89 9.08
N GLY A 26 13.40 8.33 8.41
CA GLY A 26 13.48 8.77 7.02
C GLY A 26 14.33 10.02 6.90
N ASP A 27 15.39 9.95 6.09
CA ASP A 27 16.30 11.07 5.78
C ASP A 27 16.52 11.13 4.26
N GLY A 28 16.02 12.22 3.66
CA GLY A 28 16.08 12.41 2.21
C GLY A 28 17.50 12.61 1.68
N THR A 29 18.39 13.22 2.49
CA THR A 29 19.80 13.44 2.11
C THR A 29 20.54 12.11 2.09
N ILE A 30 20.41 11.31 3.13
CA ILE A 30 21.03 9.98 3.20
C ILE A 30 20.47 9.08 2.10
N ALA A 31 19.15 9.07 1.88
CA ALA A 31 18.53 8.29 0.80
C ALA A 31 19.07 8.70 -0.57
N SER A 32 19.20 10.00 -0.84
CA SER A 32 19.76 10.51 -2.11
C SER A 32 21.21 10.10 -2.32
N LEU A 33 22.05 10.22 -1.29
CA LEU A 33 23.44 9.79 -1.34
C LEU A 33 23.59 8.28 -1.58
N LYS A 34 22.74 7.46 -0.96
CA LYS A 34 22.69 6.00 -1.20
C LYS A 34 22.31 5.67 -2.65
N VAL A 35 21.32 6.37 -3.22
CA VAL A 35 20.93 6.18 -4.63
C VAL A 35 22.08 6.56 -5.57
N ILE A 36 22.68 7.73 -5.35
CA ILE A 36 23.83 8.18 -6.18
C ILE A 36 24.99 7.19 -6.08
N SER A 37 25.36 6.78 -4.86
CA SER A 37 26.43 5.80 -4.65
C SER A 37 26.13 4.48 -5.37
N SER A 38 24.88 4.00 -5.30
CA SER A 38 24.47 2.77 -5.98
C SER A 38 24.58 2.89 -7.51
N LEU A 39 24.18 4.02 -8.09
CA LEU A 39 24.29 4.27 -9.52
C LEU A 39 25.75 4.32 -9.98
N LEU A 40 26.64 4.96 -9.20
CA LEU A 40 28.06 4.99 -9.47
C LEU A 40 28.69 3.59 -9.44
N LEU A 41 28.34 2.79 -8.43
CA LEU A 41 28.82 1.41 -8.31
C LEU A 41 28.32 0.50 -9.43
N LEU A 42 27.11 0.74 -9.93
CA LEU A 42 26.53 -0.02 -11.05
C LEU A 42 27.02 0.47 -12.42
N GLU A 43 27.69 1.62 -12.47
CA GLU A 43 28.11 2.29 -13.72
C GLU A 43 26.91 2.51 -14.69
N LYS A 44 25.71 2.76 -14.14
CA LYS A 44 24.48 2.93 -14.91
C LYS A 44 23.86 4.31 -14.71
N LYS A 45 23.15 4.76 -15.73
CA LYS A 45 22.32 5.97 -15.62
C LYS A 45 21.04 5.67 -14.83
N ALA A 46 20.55 6.66 -14.09
CA ALA A 46 19.30 6.55 -13.33
C ALA A 46 18.12 6.10 -14.22
N SER A 47 18.05 6.63 -15.46
CA SER A 47 17.02 6.25 -16.44
C SER A 47 17.04 4.76 -16.81
N GLU A 48 18.21 4.13 -16.83
CA GLU A 48 18.36 2.71 -17.17
C GLU A 48 17.93 1.81 -16.01
N VAL A 49 18.18 2.24 -14.76
CA VAL A 49 17.81 1.49 -13.55
C VAL A 49 16.32 1.63 -13.24
N LEU A 50 15.76 2.83 -13.39
CA LEU A 50 14.37 3.15 -13.04
C LEU A 50 13.35 2.68 -14.08
N MET A 51 13.75 2.43 -15.32
CA MET A 51 12.88 1.95 -16.40
C MET A 51 12.30 0.55 -16.16
N ASN A 52 12.86 -0.22 -15.25
CA ASN A 52 12.42 -1.58 -14.93
C ASN A 52 11.31 -1.64 -13.88
N PHE A 53 10.81 -0.49 -13.41
CA PHE A 53 9.76 -0.43 -12.40
C PHE A 53 8.40 -0.15 -13.04
N SER A 54 7.53 -1.17 -13.04
CA SER A 54 6.13 -1.02 -13.45
C SER A 54 5.26 -0.73 -12.23
N LYS A 55 4.61 0.41 -12.23
CA LYS A 55 3.70 0.80 -11.15
C LYS A 55 2.38 0.02 -11.27
N ILE A 56 2.03 -0.73 -10.24
CA ILE A 56 0.73 -1.41 -10.15
C ILE A 56 -0.35 -0.37 -9.84
N PRO A 57 -1.47 -0.34 -10.57
CA PRO A 57 -2.60 0.52 -10.25
C PRO A 57 -3.11 0.31 -8.83
N GLN A 58 -3.27 1.41 -8.10
CA GLN A 58 -3.72 1.42 -6.71
C GLN A 58 -4.92 2.36 -6.56
N ILE A 59 -6.00 1.87 -5.98
CA ILE A 59 -7.19 2.65 -5.62
C ILE A 59 -7.25 2.77 -4.11
N ASN A 60 -7.39 4.01 -3.62
CA ASN A 60 -7.62 4.32 -2.23
C ASN A 60 -8.99 4.98 -2.07
N MET A 61 -9.82 4.44 -1.19
CA MET A 61 -11.12 5.00 -0.81
C MET A 61 -11.25 5.09 0.70
N ALA A 62 -12.10 6.00 1.17
CA ALA A 62 -12.48 6.10 2.57
C ALA A 62 -14.00 6.23 2.66
N VAL A 63 -14.62 5.38 3.47
CA VAL A 63 -16.07 5.37 3.71
C VAL A 63 -16.31 5.83 5.13
N THR A 64 -17.16 6.85 5.31
CA THR A 64 -17.58 7.32 6.64
C THR A 64 -18.57 6.32 7.21
N VAL A 65 -18.37 5.92 8.47
CA VAL A 65 -19.18 4.94 9.16
C VAL A 65 -19.48 5.40 10.59
N LYS A 66 -20.65 5.00 11.11
CA LYS A 66 -21.01 5.23 12.53
C LYS A 66 -20.30 4.24 13.44
N ASN A 67 -20.17 2.99 12.99
CA ASN A 67 -19.51 1.92 13.75
C ASN A 67 -18.38 1.30 12.90
N LYS A 68 -17.17 1.23 13.44
CA LYS A 68 -16.01 0.62 12.76
C LYS A 68 -16.00 -0.92 12.87
N ASP A 69 -16.83 -1.52 13.72
CA ASP A 69 -16.92 -2.98 13.88
C ASP A 69 -17.46 -3.69 12.64
N ILE A 70 -17.99 -2.94 11.67
CA ILE A 70 -18.37 -3.44 10.34
C ILE A 70 -17.22 -4.21 9.67
N ILE A 71 -15.96 -3.89 10.00
CA ILE A 71 -14.80 -4.64 9.50
C ILE A 71 -14.83 -6.13 9.91
N ASN A 72 -15.59 -6.48 10.96
CA ASN A 72 -15.75 -7.84 11.45
C ASN A 72 -16.96 -8.57 10.83
N ASP A 73 -17.74 -7.90 10.00
CA ASP A 73 -18.90 -8.46 9.34
C ASP A 73 -18.54 -9.67 8.48
N LYS A 74 -19.39 -10.70 8.53
CA LYS A 74 -19.13 -11.97 7.83
C LYS A 74 -19.18 -11.84 6.30
N GLU A 75 -20.13 -11.05 5.79
CA GLU A 75 -20.29 -10.83 4.36
C GLU A 75 -19.11 -10.03 3.79
N LEU A 76 -18.65 -9.00 4.54
CA LEU A 76 -17.45 -8.26 4.17
C LEU A 76 -16.20 -9.16 4.13
N LYS A 77 -16.02 -10.01 5.15
CA LYS A 77 -14.90 -10.96 5.20
C LYS A 77 -14.94 -11.99 4.06
N SER A 78 -16.14 -12.48 3.72
CA SER A 78 -16.32 -13.41 2.58
C SER A 78 -15.90 -12.71 1.28
N LEU A 79 -16.41 -11.50 1.03
CA LEU A 79 -16.04 -10.73 -0.16
C LEU A 79 -14.52 -10.46 -0.22
N LEU A 80 -13.89 -10.10 0.91
CA LEU A 80 -12.44 -9.87 0.93
C LEU A 80 -11.65 -11.14 0.56
N SER A 81 -12.06 -12.31 1.07
CA SER A 81 -11.43 -13.59 0.72
C SER A 81 -11.61 -13.95 -0.76
N GLU A 82 -12.79 -13.66 -1.33
CA GLU A 82 -13.04 -13.85 -2.77
C GLU A 82 -12.13 -12.94 -3.61
N ILE A 83 -12.06 -11.65 -3.25
CA ILE A 83 -11.18 -10.69 -3.94
C ILE A 83 -9.71 -11.11 -3.85
N GLU A 84 -9.24 -11.54 -2.67
CA GLU A 84 -7.87 -12.04 -2.52
C GLU A 84 -7.57 -13.25 -3.41
N SER A 85 -8.56 -14.13 -3.60
CA SER A 85 -8.44 -15.30 -4.49
C SER A 85 -8.44 -14.92 -5.96
N ASP A 86 -9.20 -13.90 -6.35
CA ASP A 86 -9.32 -13.42 -7.73
C ASP A 86 -8.10 -12.57 -8.16
N LEU A 87 -7.40 -11.95 -7.20
CA LEU A 87 -6.24 -11.13 -7.47
C LEU A 87 -5.02 -11.99 -7.81
N THR A 88 -4.69 -12.12 -9.09
CA THR A 88 -3.43 -12.75 -9.53
C THR A 88 -2.20 -11.90 -9.22
N VAL A 89 -2.36 -10.57 -9.24
CA VAL A 89 -1.34 -9.58 -8.91
C VAL A 89 -2.00 -8.46 -8.12
N GLY A 90 -1.38 -8.08 -7.01
CA GLY A 90 -1.89 -7.00 -6.16
C GLY A 90 -2.31 -7.49 -4.77
N ARG A 91 -3.12 -6.70 -4.11
CA ARG A 91 -3.64 -6.99 -2.76
C ARG A 91 -4.84 -6.12 -2.41
N VAL A 92 -5.63 -6.57 -1.44
CA VAL A 92 -6.68 -5.78 -0.81
C VAL A 92 -6.30 -5.50 0.65
N LEU A 93 -6.56 -4.28 1.11
CA LEU A 93 -6.41 -3.89 2.51
C LEU A 93 -7.59 -3.02 2.93
N VAL A 94 -8.36 -3.52 3.90
CA VAL A 94 -9.47 -2.78 4.51
C VAL A 94 -9.20 -2.62 6.00
N ARG A 95 -9.20 -1.38 6.48
CA ARG A 95 -8.88 -1.10 7.89
C ARG A 95 -9.62 0.12 8.42
N PRO A 96 -9.93 0.16 9.72
CA PRO A 96 -10.48 1.36 10.34
C PRO A 96 -9.41 2.46 10.39
N SER A 97 -9.83 3.71 10.23
CA SER A 97 -8.99 4.87 10.51
C SER A 97 -8.76 5.02 12.02
N GLY A 98 -7.54 5.31 12.44
CA GLY A 98 -7.21 5.55 13.85
C GLY A 98 -7.79 6.86 14.38
N THR A 99 -7.92 7.88 13.53
CA THR A 99 -8.27 9.25 13.93
C THR A 99 -9.65 9.72 13.45
N GLU A 100 -10.24 9.07 12.45
CA GLU A 100 -11.50 9.47 11.84
C GLU A 100 -12.53 8.35 11.93
N SER A 101 -13.82 8.69 11.87
CA SER A 101 -14.94 7.72 11.79
C SER A 101 -15.09 7.19 10.36
N LYS A 102 -14.03 6.53 9.87
CA LYS A 102 -13.94 6.00 8.50
C LYS A 102 -13.29 4.63 8.47
N ILE A 103 -13.70 3.84 7.48
CA ILE A 103 -12.98 2.64 7.03
C ILE A 103 -12.22 3.01 5.75
N ARG A 104 -10.94 2.67 5.72
CA ARG A 104 -10.06 2.89 4.57
C ARG A 104 -9.94 1.60 3.77
N ILE A 105 -10.12 1.72 2.46
CA ILE A 105 -10.03 0.64 1.49
C ILE A 105 -8.84 0.98 0.58
N MET A 106 -7.92 0.04 0.42
CA MET A 106 -6.84 0.12 -0.55
C MET A 106 -6.83 -1.17 -1.38
N ILE A 107 -6.84 -1.03 -2.69
CA ILE A 107 -6.75 -2.15 -3.63
C ILE A 107 -5.65 -1.88 -4.64
N GLU A 108 -4.77 -2.84 -4.79
CA GLU A 108 -3.79 -2.92 -5.87
C GLU A 108 -4.20 -4.07 -6.79
N ALA A 109 -4.21 -3.85 -8.10
CA ALA A 109 -4.51 -4.88 -9.11
C ALA A 109 -3.76 -4.61 -10.41
N SER A 110 -3.62 -5.62 -11.26
CA SER A 110 -2.99 -5.50 -12.58
C SER A 110 -3.64 -4.44 -13.47
N GLU A 111 -4.95 -4.24 -13.33
CA GLU A 111 -5.73 -3.26 -14.08
C GLU A 111 -6.51 -2.32 -13.16
N GLU A 112 -6.51 -1.02 -13.49
CA GLU A 112 -7.23 0.00 -12.72
C GLU A 112 -8.75 -0.27 -12.66
N LYS A 113 -9.32 -0.80 -13.75
CA LYS A 113 -10.76 -1.14 -13.80
C LYS A 113 -11.12 -2.22 -12.78
N VAL A 114 -10.27 -3.23 -12.62
CA VAL A 114 -10.45 -4.32 -11.65
C VAL A 114 -10.36 -3.76 -10.23
N ALA A 115 -9.34 -2.95 -9.94
CA ALA A 115 -9.18 -2.30 -8.64
C ALA A 115 -10.38 -1.42 -8.28
N LYS A 116 -10.90 -0.62 -9.24
CA LYS A 116 -12.09 0.23 -9.05
C LYS A 116 -13.35 -0.60 -8.78
N LYS A 117 -13.56 -1.70 -9.52
CA LYS A 117 -14.70 -2.60 -9.32
C LYS A 117 -14.70 -3.12 -7.89
N PHE A 118 -13.63 -3.76 -7.46
CA PHE A 118 -13.52 -4.34 -6.12
C PHE A 118 -13.65 -3.29 -5.00
N ALA A 119 -13.04 -2.10 -5.18
CA ALA A 119 -13.19 -1.02 -4.22
C ALA A 119 -14.64 -0.56 -4.06
N ASN A 120 -15.40 -0.49 -5.16
CA ASN A 120 -16.82 -0.13 -5.15
C ASN A 120 -17.69 -1.24 -4.53
N ASP A 121 -17.38 -2.50 -4.77
CA ASP A 121 -18.15 -3.62 -4.18
C ASP A 121 -17.96 -3.67 -2.67
N ILE A 122 -16.73 -3.50 -2.16
CA ILE A 122 -16.44 -3.36 -0.73
C ILE A 122 -17.16 -2.15 -0.14
N LYS A 123 -17.09 -1.00 -0.82
CA LYS A 123 -17.75 0.24 -0.39
C LYS A 123 -19.25 0.04 -0.21
N LYS A 124 -19.94 -0.61 -1.16
CA LYS A 124 -21.40 -0.88 -1.08
C LYS A 124 -21.76 -1.69 0.17
N ILE A 125 -21.00 -2.75 0.48
CA ILE A 125 -21.27 -3.54 1.71
C ILE A 125 -21.09 -2.69 2.95
N ILE A 126 -20.01 -1.89 3.02
CA ILE A 126 -19.77 -1.02 4.18
C ILE A 126 -20.91 0.02 4.33
N GLU A 127 -21.35 0.63 3.24
CA GLU A 127 -22.44 1.63 3.24
C GLU A 127 -23.79 1.02 3.63
N SER A 128 -24.09 -0.21 3.20
CA SER A 128 -25.34 -0.90 3.55
C SER A 128 -25.46 -1.26 5.02
N LYS A 129 -24.33 -1.30 5.74
CA LYS A 129 -24.26 -1.70 7.17
C LYS A 129 -23.86 -0.54 8.09
N SER A 130 -23.77 0.67 7.56
CA SER A 130 -23.30 1.87 8.29
C SER A 130 -24.42 2.67 8.99
#